data_d551b1dea8331eaa636dc4c38a7c5cb1
#
_entry.id   d551b1dea8331eaa636dc4c38a7c5cb1
#
_cell.length_a   1.000
_cell.length_b   1.000
_cell.length_c   1.000
_cell.angle_alpha   90.00
_cell.angle_beta   90.00
_cell.angle_gamma   90.00
#
_symmetry.space_group_name_H-M   'P 1'
#
loop_
_entity.id
_entity.type
_entity.pdbx_description
1 polymer ?
#
loop_
_entity_poly.entity_id
_entity_poly.type
_entity_poly.pdbx_seq_one_letter_code
_entity_poly.pdbx_strand_id
1 'polypeptide(L)'
;MEAIRNGNFTSSEIFALTTNDRSGKGFGKPALTYIQEKQMERRLGRSLTGETSARPTSWGKLNEKRVHDLLGLDYRLCSAETLAHPTISFWKGSPDFIRHFEDPSENTVVDAKCPLTLKSFCSLVDAWQSNGLAGLREVVSGSQKVGEQYYWQLVSNAILTGCKYAELIVYVPYKSELEAIRELAMNWTGDNEHHYKWIAFSMDDELPFLNEGGHYKNLNCMRFEVPDADKAYLTECVLKAGVLLGELLVPEVVEN
;
A
#
# COMPACT_ATOMS: atom_id res chain seq x y z
N MET A 1 -5.59 -6.27 -14.71
CA MET A 1 -5.31 -6.23 -13.25
C MET A 1 -6.55 -6.24 -12.37
N GLU A 2 -7.61 -5.48 -12.67
CA GLU A 2 -8.82 -5.45 -11.82
C GLU A 2 -9.50 -6.82 -11.65
N ALA A 3 -9.65 -7.61 -12.71
CA ALA A 3 -10.35 -8.90 -12.63
C ALA A 3 -9.73 -9.88 -11.61
N ILE A 4 -8.42 -9.78 -11.35
CA ILE A 4 -7.71 -10.66 -10.40
C ILE A 4 -7.94 -10.24 -8.95
N ARG A 5 -8.25 -8.95 -8.71
CA ARG A 5 -8.49 -8.40 -7.36
C ARG A 5 -9.94 -8.53 -6.90
N ASN A 6 -10.88 -8.61 -7.85
CA ASN A 6 -12.31 -8.64 -7.56
C ASN A 6 -12.70 -9.83 -6.67
N GLY A 7 -13.41 -9.54 -5.60
CA GLY A 7 -13.86 -10.53 -4.64
C GLY A 7 -12.76 -11.20 -3.81
N ASN A 8 -11.52 -10.62 -3.80
CA ASN A 8 -10.39 -11.08 -3.02
C ASN A 8 -9.98 -10.02 -1.99
N PHE A 9 -9.42 -10.45 -0.87
CA PHE A 9 -8.79 -9.54 0.07
C PHE A 9 -7.46 -9.04 -0.50
N THR A 10 -7.26 -7.71 -0.45
CA THR A 10 -6.07 -7.07 -1.03
C THR A 10 -5.22 -6.42 0.05
N SER A 11 -3.89 -6.42 -0.12
CA SER A 11 -2.97 -5.83 0.85
C SER A 11 -3.31 -4.38 1.20
N SER A 12 -3.77 -3.58 0.24
CA SER A 12 -4.10 -2.17 0.46
C SER A 12 -5.29 -1.93 1.40
N GLU A 13 -6.21 -2.92 1.52
CA GLU A 13 -7.41 -2.83 2.36
C GLU A 13 -7.38 -3.81 3.54
N ILE A 14 -6.31 -4.62 3.65
CA ILE A 14 -6.19 -5.73 4.60
C ILE A 14 -6.34 -5.30 6.06
N PHE A 15 -5.97 -4.05 6.38
CA PHE A 15 -6.11 -3.48 7.72
C PHE A 15 -7.55 -3.59 8.26
N ALA A 16 -8.55 -3.54 7.39
CA ALA A 16 -9.94 -3.70 7.81
C ALA A 16 -10.15 -5.00 8.60
N LEU A 17 -9.49 -6.10 8.17
CA LEU A 17 -9.61 -7.42 8.80
C LEU A 17 -8.96 -7.52 10.19
N THR A 18 -8.07 -6.59 10.56
CA THR A 18 -7.46 -6.56 11.88
C THR A 18 -8.32 -5.84 12.92
N THR A 19 -9.47 -5.28 12.50
CA THR A 19 -10.37 -4.56 13.41
C THR A 19 -11.30 -5.53 14.15
N ASN A 20 -11.29 -5.47 15.48
CA ASN A 20 -12.10 -6.30 16.34
C ASN A 20 -13.39 -5.60 16.78
N ASP A 21 -14.38 -6.39 17.18
CA ASP A 21 -15.55 -5.91 17.89
C ASP A 21 -15.22 -5.43 19.32
N ARG A 22 -16.20 -4.89 20.03
CA ARG A 22 -15.99 -4.41 21.41
C ARG A 22 -15.61 -5.51 22.39
N SER A 23 -15.92 -6.75 22.10
CA SER A 23 -15.55 -7.90 22.95
C SER A 23 -14.12 -8.40 22.70
N GLY A 24 -13.52 -7.97 21.60
CA GLY A 24 -12.21 -8.44 21.12
C GLY A 24 -12.21 -9.88 20.61
N LYS A 25 -13.38 -10.52 20.48
CA LYS A 25 -13.50 -11.94 20.08
C LYS A 25 -13.93 -12.15 18.63
N GLY A 26 -14.48 -11.14 18.00
CA GLY A 26 -15.01 -11.19 16.64
C GLY A 26 -14.58 -9.99 15.81
N PHE A 27 -14.96 -10.04 14.53
CA PHE A 27 -14.69 -8.93 13.61
C PHE A 27 -15.49 -7.68 13.96
N GLY A 28 -14.84 -6.53 13.95
CA GLY A 28 -15.48 -5.23 14.04
C GLY A 28 -16.24 -4.86 12.76
N LYS A 29 -17.02 -3.80 12.85
CA LYS A 29 -17.82 -3.31 11.72
C LYS A 29 -17.00 -3.08 10.43
N PRO A 30 -15.80 -2.48 10.46
CA PRO A 30 -15.00 -2.31 9.24
C PRO A 30 -14.65 -3.64 8.56
N ALA A 31 -14.27 -4.66 9.33
CA ALA A 31 -13.96 -5.98 8.80
C ALA A 31 -15.19 -6.63 8.16
N LEU A 32 -16.34 -6.61 8.84
CA LEU A 32 -17.58 -7.19 8.33
C LEU A 32 -18.05 -6.48 7.05
N THR A 33 -17.95 -5.15 6.99
CA THR A 33 -18.26 -4.38 5.77
C THR A 33 -17.36 -4.82 4.61
N TYR A 34 -16.06 -4.89 4.84
CA TYR A 34 -15.10 -5.29 3.82
C TYR A 34 -15.36 -6.72 3.30
N ILE A 35 -15.65 -7.68 4.19
CA ILE A 35 -16.01 -9.05 3.81
C ILE A 35 -17.28 -9.06 2.96
N GLN A 36 -18.32 -8.31 3.35
CA GLN A 36 -19.58 -8.21 2.59
C GLN A 36 -19.36 -7.61 1.20
N GLU A 37 -18.53 -6.57 1.07
CA GLU A 37 -18.17 -5.99 -0.21
C GLU A 37 -17.52 -7.02 -1.13
N LYS A 38 -16.57 -7.80 -0.62
CA LYS A 38 -15.92 -8.88 -1.40
C LYS A 38 -16.90 -10.00 -1.78
N GLN A 39 -17.87 -10.33 -0.94
CA GLN A 39 -18.97 -11.25 -1.30
C GLN A 39 -19.83 -10.68 -2.45
N MET A 40 -20.15 -9.38 -2.40
CA MET A 40 -20.92 -8.72 -3.46
C MET A 40 -20.15 -8.70 -4.79
N GLU A 41 -18.84 -8.36 -4.76
CA GLU A 41 -17.97 -8.39 -5.93
C GLU A 41 -17.94 -9.78 -6.60
N ARG A 42 -17.87 -10.86 -5.81
CA ARG A 42 -17.94 -12.24 -6.32
C ARG A 42 -19.25 -12.55 -7.02
N ARG A 43 -20.36 -12.12 -6.42
CA ARG A 43 -21.70 -12.31 -7.02
C ARG A 43 -21.90 -11.50 -8.30
N LEU A 44 -21.30 -10.31 -8.36
CA LEU A 44 -21.37 -9.43 -9.53
C LEU A 44 -20.36 -9.77 -10.62
N GLY A 45 -19.27 -10.48 -10.29
CA GLY A 45 -18.16 -10.72 -11.19
C GLY A 45 -17.34 -9.47 -11.54
N ARG A 46 -17.51 -8.38 -10.78
CA ARG A 46 -16.80 -7.10 -10.97
C ARG A 46 -16.65 -6.32 -9.68
N SER A 47 -15.76 -5.32 -9.67
CA SER A 47 -15.62 -4.38 -8.56
C SER A 47 -16.92 -3.62 -8.28
N LEU A 48 -17.19 -3.36 -7.00
CA LEU A 48 -18.31 -2.49 -6.56
C LEU A 48 -18.02 -1.03 -6.85
N THR A 49 -16.76 -0.64 -6.73
CA THR A 49 -16.34 0.74 -6.98
C THR A 49 -15.69 0.81 -8.37
N GLY A 50 -16.20 1.72 -9.21
CA GLY A 50 -15.48 2.10 -10.41
C GLY A 50 -14.15 2.78 -10.07
N GLU A 51 -13.27 2.95 -11.06
CA GLU A 51 -12.04 3.72 -10.88
C GLU A 51 -12.36 5.12 -10.37
N THR A 52 -11.94 5.41 -9.14
CA THR A 52 -12.07 6.75 -8.58
C THR A 52 -10.91 7.62 -9.07
N SER A 53 -11.22 8.66 -9.84
CA SER A 53 -10.23 9.66 -10.29
C SER A 53 -9.93 10.71 -9.21
N ALA A 54 -9.75 10.30 -7.96
CA ALA A 54 -9.40 11.22 -6.90
C ALA A 54 -7.99 11.80 -7.13
N ARG A 55 -7.83 13.13 -6.98
CA ARG A 55 -6.53 13.81 -7.10
C ARG A 55 -5.39 13.14 -6.32
N PRO A 56 -5.59 12.67 -5.06
CA PRO A 56 -4.54 11.95 -4.35
C PRO A 56 -4.09 10.66 -5.06
N THR A 57 -5.00 9.94 -5.69
CA THR A 57 -4.69 8.68 -6.40
C THR A 57 -3.85 8.94 -7.65
N SER A 58 -4.24 9.92 -8.48
CA SER A 58 -3.47 10.26 -9.68
C SER A 58 -2.10 10.88 -9.33
N TRP A 59 -2.04 11.71 -8.29
CA TRP A 59 -0.77 12.23 -7.75
C TRP A 59 0.15 11.10 -7.30
N GLY A 60 -0.37 10.14 -6.51
CA GLY A 60 0.39 8.97 -6.04
C GLY A 60 0.96 8.18 -7.20
N LYS A 61 0.11 7.70 -8.11
CA LYS A 61 0.51 6.89 -9.27
C LYS A 61 1.55 7.57 -10.17
N LEU A 62 1.41 8.89 -10.41
CA LEU A 62 2.38 9.65 -11.20
C LEU A 62 3.76 9.68 -10.51
N ASN A 63 3.76 9.93 -9.20
CA ASN A 63 5.00 10.09 -8.44
C ASN A 63 5.66 8.74 -8.09
N GLU A 64 4.95 7.60 -8.08
CA GLU A 64 5.55 6.26 -7.96
C GLU A 64 6.63 6.05 -9.04
N LYS A 65 6.39 6.51 -10.28
CA LYS A 65 7.41 6.48 -11.33
C LYS A 65 8.63 7.32 -10.99
N ARG A 66 8.42 8.52 -10.43
CA ARG A 66 9.54 9.38 -9.97
C ARG A 66 10.32 8.73 -8.84
N VAL A 67 9.62 8.10 -7.89
CA VAL A 67 10.27 7.36 -6.81
C VAL A 67 11.16 6.26 -7.39
N HIS A 68 10.66 5.47 -8.36
CA HIS A 68 11.47 4.45 -9.04
C HIS A 68 12.75 5.03 -9.67
N ASP A 69 12.63 6.17 -10.36
CA ASP A 69 13.77 6.82 -11.02
C ASP A 69 14.82 7.38 -10.03
N LEU A 70 14.39 7.67 -8.79
CA LEU A 70 15.25 8.16 -7.71
C LEU A 70 15.91 7.03 -6.89
N LEU A 71 15.39 5.81 -6.98
CA LEU A 71 15.90 4.66 -6.27
C LEU A 71 17.08 4.01 -6.99
N GLY A 72 17.90 3.28 -6.25
CA GLY A 72 19.04 2.54 -6.82
C GLY A 72 18.62 1.28 -7.59
N LEU A 73 19.59 0.67 -8.27
CA LEU A 73 19.40 -0.54 -9.09
C LEU A 73 19.02 -1.79 -8.27
N ASP A 74 19.20 -1.74 -6.95
CA ASP A 74 18.78 -2.76 -6.00
C ASP A 74 17.25 -2.82 -5.83
N TYR A 75 16.52 -1.75 -6.22
CA TYR A 75 15.06 -1.74 -6.22
C TYR A 75 14.52 -2.20 -7.58
N ARG A 76 13.67 -3.23 -7.56
CA ARG A 76 13.01 -3.75 -8.75
C ARG A 76 11.50 -3.57 -8.66
N LEU A 77 10.91 -3.08 -9.74
CA LEU A 77 9.45 -2.93 -9.88
C LEU A 77 8.74 -4.28 -9.75
N CYS A 78 7.70 -4.31 -8.93
CA CYS A 78 6.75 -5.43 -8.84
C CYS A 78 5.39 -5.06 -9.44
N SER A 79 5.19 -3.82 -9.85
CA SER A 79 3.90 -3.21 -10.17
C SER A 79 3.13 -3.85 -11.35
N ALA A 80 3.75 -4.73 -12.14
CA ALA A 80 3.07 -5.41 -13.23
C ALA A 80 2.26 -6.63 -12.77
N GLU A 81 2.51 -7.18 -11.58
CA GLU A 81 1.93 -8.45 -11.15
C GLU A 81 1.17 -8.33 -9.83
N THR A 82 -0.07 -8.80 -9.83
CA THR A 82 -0.80 -9.05 -8.59
C THR A 82 -0.37 -10.41 -8.05
N LEU A 83 0.36 -10.41 -6.94
CA LEU A 83 0.78 -11.62 -6.25
C LEU A 83 -0.42 -12.27 -5.55
N ALA A 84 -0.45 -13.59 -5.55
CA ALA A 84 -1.40 -14.40 -4.80
C ALA A 84 -0.68 -15.12 -3.65
N HIS A 85 -1.35 -15.25 -2.51
CA HIS A 85 -0.83 -16.11 -1.46
C HIS A 85 -0.76 -17.56 -1.97
N PRO A 86 0.33 -18.29 -1.71
CA PRO A 86 0.56 -19.61 -2.32
C PRO A 86 -0.54 -20.64 -1.99
N THR A 87 -1.16 -20.57 -0.83
CA THR A 87 -2.18 -21.53 -0.35
C THR A 87 -3.54 -20.89 -0.06
N ILE A 88 -3.66 -19.56 0.01
CA ILE A 88 -4.91 -18.84 0.30
C ILE A 88 -5.32 -18.06 -0.95
N SER A 89 -6.10 -18.67 -1.82
CA SER A 89 -6.43 -18.18 -3.17
C SER A 89 -7.10 -16.80 -3.19
N PHE A 90 -7.82 -16.46 -2.12
CA PHE A 90 -8.55 -15.19 -1.96
C PHE A 90 -7.73 -14.08 -1.30
N TRP A 91 -6.42 -14.24 -1.13
CA TRP A 91 -5.49 -13.23 -0.62
C TRP A 91 -4.53 -12.77 -1.70
N LYS A 92 -4.56 -11.49 -2.03
CA LYS A 92 -3.81 -10.87 -3.12
C LYS A 92 -3.09 -9.61 -2.66
N GLY A 93 -2.03 -9.23 -3.37
CA GLY A 93 -1.32 -7.98 -3.13
C GLY A 93 -0.48 -7.57 -4.33
N SER A 94 -0.17 -6.29 -4.42
CA SER A 94 0.73 -5.75 -5.43
C SER A 94 1.65 -4.77 -4.72
N PRO A 95 2.80 -5.25 -4.23
CA PRO A 95 3.85 -4.36 -3.73
C PRO A 95 4.40 -3.52 -4.88
N ASP A 96 4.89 -2.33 -4.60
CA ASP A 96 5.46 -1.46 -5.62
C ASP A 96 6.83 -1.96 -6.05
N PHE A 97 7.70 -2.33 -5.08
CA PHE A 97 9.05 -2.81 -5.37
C PHE A 97 9.46 -3.96 -4.45
N ILE A 98 10.52 -4.66 -4.85
CA ILE A 98 11.37 -5.46 -3.96
C ILE A 98 12.79 -4.90 -4.04
N ARG A 99 13.35 -4.57 -2.90
CA ARG A 99 14.75 -4.25 -2.76
C ARG A 99 15.55 -5.52 -2.55
N HIS A 100 16.50 -5.76 -3.45
CA HIS A 100 17.35 -6.94 -3.44
C HIS A 100 18.68 -6.63 -2.77
N PHE A 101 19.14 -7.54 -1.95
CA PHE A 101 20.43 -7.50 -1.28
C PHE A 101 21.29 -8.70 -1.72
N GLU A 102 22.60 -8.64 -1.48
CA GLU A 102 23.51 -9.78 -1.73
C GLU A 102 23.07 -11.02 -0.93
N ASP A 103 22.66 -10.84 0.32
CA ASP A 103 22.00 -11.86 1.11
C ASP A 103 20.47 -11.81 0.85
N PRO A 104 19.89 -12.83 0.21
CA PRO A 104 18.46 -12.88 -0.07
C PRO A 104 17.56 -12.82 1.19
N SER A 105 18.10 -13.20 2.37
CA SER A 105 17.37 -13.09 3.64
C SER A 105 17.09 -11.64 4.06
N GLU A 106 17.85 -10.70 3.51
CA GLU A 106 17.68 -9.25 3.72
C GLU A 106 16.74 -8.61 2.70
N ASN A 107 16.28 -9.36 1.68
CA ASN A 107 15.33 -8.84 0.70
C ASN A 107 14.13 -8.19 1.40
N THR A 108 13.76 -7.03 0.90
CA THR A 108 12.81 -6.14 1.55
C THR A 108 11.68 -5.82 0.58
N VAL A 109 10.44 -6.06 0.99
CA VAL A 109 9.27 -5.61 0.22
C VAL A 109 9.03 -4.14 0.48
N VAL A 110 8.72 -3.39 -0.56
CA VAL A 110 8.65 -1.92 -0.52
C VAL A 110 7.30 -1.44 -1.03
N ASP A 111 6.76 -0.43 -0.36
CA ASP A 111 5.55 0.28 -0.75
C ASP A 111 5.80 1.79 -0.67
N ALA A 112 5.51 2.50 -1.77
CA ALA A 112 5.75 3.92 -1.88
C ALA A 112 4.48 4.72 -1.61
N LYS A 113 4.60 5.78 -0.86
CA LYS A 113 3.51 6.73 -0.59
C LYS A 113 3.93 8.14 -0.96
N CYS A 114 3.15 8.76 -1.82
CA CYS A 114 3.34 10.12 -2.29
C CYS A 114 2.17 10.99 -1.81
N PRO A 115 2.18 11.49 -0.56
CA PRO A 115 1.06 12.28 -0.03
C PRO A 115 0.81 13.55 -0.84
N LEU A 116 -0.46 13.86 -1.11
CA LEU A 116 -0.86 15.11 -1.75
C LEU A 116 -0.85 16.30 -0.78
N THR A 117 -0.58 16.10 0.50
CA THR A 117 -0.50 17.19 1.49
C THR A 117 0.81 17.11 2.27
N LEU A 118 1.43 18.28 2.48
CA LEU A 118 2.63 18.40 3.31
C LEU A 118 2.39 17.95 4.75
N LYS A 119 1.18 18.21 5.29
CA LYS A 119 0.81 17.74 6.63
C LYS A 119 0.93 16.22 6.76
N SER A 120 0.39 15.47 5.79
CA SER A 120 0.47 13.99 5.81
C SER A 120 1.91 13.51 5.69
N PHE A 121 2.69 14.15 4.81
CA PHE A 121 4.11 13.87 4.65
C PHE A 121 4.89 14.08 5.96
N CYS A 122 4.82 15.30 6.53
CA CYS A 122 5.53 15.63 7.76
C CYS A 122 5.12 14.71 8.92
N SER A 123 3.81 14.43 9.07
CA SER A 123 3.33 13.54 10.13
C SER A 123 3.95 12.14 10.07
N LEU A 124 4.13 11.58 8.88
CA LEU A 124 4.76 10.26 8.70
C LEU A 124 6.27 10.32 9.01
N VAL A 125 6.96 11.33 8.49
CA VAL A 125 8.41 11.48 8.66
C VAL A 125 8.77 11.76 10.11
N ASP A 126 8.09 12.73 10.75
CA ASP A 126 8.34 13.09 12.14
C ASP A 126 8.04 11.95 13.11
N ALA A 127 6.95 11.22 12.89
CA ALA A 127 6.60 10.08 13.71
C ALA A 127 7.66 8.96 13.62
N TRP A 128 8.15 8.68 12.41
CA TRP A 128 9.23 7.72 12.22
C TRP A 128 10.54 8.18 12.87
N GLN A 129 10.93 9.43 12.68
CA GLN A 129 12.16 9.99 13.26
C GLN A 129 12.11 10.01 14.80
N SER A 130 10.93 10.23 15.38
CA SER A 130 10.76 10.30 16.85
C SER A 130 10.74 8.94 17.51
N ASN A 131 10.08 7.93 16.94
CA ASN A 131 9.85 6.65 17.61
C ASN A 131 9.81 5.45 16.64
N GLY A 132 10.46 5.55 15.48
CA GLY A 132 10.58 4.47 14.52
C GLY A 132 9.21 3.88 14.13
N LEU A 133 9.14 2.54 14.04
CA LEU A 133 7.92 1.84 13.65
C LEU A 133 6.73 2.12 14.59
N ALA A 134 6.97 2.22 15.90
CA ALA A 134 5.90 2.52 16.87
C ALA A 134 5.28 3.88 16.58
N GLY A 135 6.09 4.91 16.34
CA GLY A 135 5.60 6.24 15.98
C GLY A 135 4.84 6.24 14.66
N LEU A 136 5.37 5.55 13.63
CA LEU A 136 4.70 5.42 12.34
C LEU A 136 3.28 4.85 12.50
N ARG A 137 3.11 3.79 13.28
CA ARG A 137 1.81 3.13 13.50
C ARG A 137 0.77 4.03 14.19
N GLU A 138 1.20 5.02 14.96
CA GLU A 138 0.31 5.97 15.65
C GLU A 138 -0.19 7.11 14.75
N VAL A 139 0.32 7.24 13.52
CA VAL A 139 -0.08 8.33 12.62
C VAL A 139 -1.53 8.22 12.21
N VAL A 140 -2.27 9.32 12.43
CA VAL A 140 -3.68 9.45 12.06
C VAL A 140 -3.89 10.64 11.11
N SER A 141 -4.88 10.51 10.21
CA SER A 141 -5.36 11.60 9.37
C SER A 141 -6.88 11.69 9.47
N GLY A 142 -7.37 12.72 10.16
CA GLY A 142 -8.77 12.77 10.55
C GLY A 142 -9.14 11.60 11.47
N SER A 143 -10.10 10.78 11.06
CA SER A 143 -10.50 9.56 11.78
C SER A 143 -9.76 8.29 11.32
N GLN A 144 -8.89 8.40 10.32
CA GLN A 144 -8.21 7.25 9.71
C GLN A 144 -6.87 6.99 10.39
N LYS A 145 -6.62 5.73 10.77
CA LYS A 145 -5.34 5.24 11.30
C LYS A 145 -4.39 4.94 10.14
N VAL A 146 -3.89 5.98 9.48
CA VAL A 146 -3.11 5.87 8.24
C VAL A 146 -1.83 5.06 8.45
N GLY A 147 -1.14 5.26 9.57
CA GLY A 147 0.07 4.51 9.90
C GLY A 147 -0.17 3.02 10.06
N GLU A 148 -1.27 2.64 10.75
CA GLU A 148 -1.68 1.22 10.87
C GLU A 148 -2.07 0.62 9.51
N GLN A 149 -2.75 1.38 8.64
CA GLN A 149 -3.10 0.92 7.29
C GLN A 149 -1.85 0.59 6.47
N TYR A 150 -0.86 1.48 6.46
CA TYR A 150 0.41 1.24 5.75
C TYR A 150 1.19 0.09 6.36
N TYR A 151 1.23 0.01 7.69
CA TYR A 151 1.89 -1.10 8.38
C TYR A 151 1.31 -2.46 7.96
N TRP A 152 0.00 -2.65 8.07
CA TRP A 152 -0.64 -3.92 7.72
C TRP A 152 -0.60 -4.24 6.23
N GLN A 153 -0.61 -3.23 5.36
CA GLN A 153 -0.35 -3.40 3.93
C GLN A 153 1.04 -4.01 3.70
N LEU A 154 2.06 -3.48 4.38
CA LEU A 154 3.43 -3.97 4.30
C LEU A 154 3.60 -5.36 4.91
N VAL A 155 2.97 -5.65 6.06
CA VAL A 155 2.93 -7.01 6.64
C VAL A 155 2.32 -8.00 5.64
N SER A 156 1.20 -7.66 5.01
CA SER A 156 0.56 -8.48 3.99
C SER A 156 1.49 -8.70 2.78
N ASN A 157 2.09 -7.65 2.26
CA ASN A 157 3.03 -7.74 1.15
C ASN A 157 4.27 -8.59 1.50
N ALA A 158 4.78 -8.49 2.75
CA ALA A 158 5.88 -9.32 3.23
C ALA A 158 5.52 -10.82 3.27
N ILE A 159 4.30 -11.16 3.67
CA ILE A 159 3.79 -12.54 3.63
C ILE A 159 3.73 -13.05 2.18
N LEU A 160 3.16 -12.26 1.27
CA LEU A 160 2.98 -12.64 -0.14
C LEU A 160 4.31 -12.80 -0.90
N THR A 161 5.35 -12.06 -0.51
CA THR A 161 6.67 -12.10 -1.14
C THR A 161 7.66 -13.03 -0.42
N GLY A 162 7.34 -13.46 0.80
CA GLY A 162 8.27 -14.20 1.65
C GLY A 162 9.40 -13.34 2.26
N CYS A 163 9.32 -12.02 2.14
CA CYS A 163 10.33 -11.11 2.69
C CYS A 163 10.26 -11.07 4.22
N LYS A 164 11.45 -10.98 4.85
CA LYS A 164 11.57 -10.75 6.30
C LYS A 164 11.37 -9.28 6.65
N TYR A 165 11.81 -8.40 5.78
CA TYR A 165 11.80 -6.95 5.97
C TYR A 165 10.78 -6.28 5.07
N ALA A 166 10.27 -5.15 5.55
CA ALA A 166 9.42 -4.23 4.79
C ALA A 166 9.99 -2.80 4.86
N GLU A 167 9.72 -2.00 3.86
CA GLU A 167 10.13 -0.61 3.78
C GLU A 167 8.99 0.26 3.27
N LEU A 168 8.64 1.29 4.03
CA LEU A 168 7.78 2.36 3.56
C LEU A 168 8.64 3.47 2.99
N ILE A 169 8.43 3.82 1.73
CA ILE A 169 9.02 5.01 1.13
C ILE A 169 7.99 6.12 1.14
N VAL A 170 8.36 7.28 1.70
CA VAL A 170 7.52 8.47 1.70
C VAL A 170 8.21 9.56 0.91
N TYR A 171 7.53 10.04 -0.16
CA TYR A 171 8.08 11.00 -1.09
C TYR A 171 7.18 12.22 -1.28
N VAL A 172 7.79 13.40 -1.28
CA VAL A 172 7.23 14.66 -1.78
C VAL A 172 8.34 15.37 -2.55
N PRO A 173 8.09 15.87 -3.78
CA PRO A 173 9.15 16.46 -4.60
C PRO A 173 9.75 17.72 -3.98
N TYR A 174 10.96 18.03 -4.37
CA TYR A 174 11.48 19.39 -4.22
C TYR A 174 10.82 20.34 -5.24
N LYS A 175 10.86 21.64 -4.95
CA LYS A 175 10.29 22.65 -5.84
C LYS A 175 10.88 22.57 -7.26
N SER A 176 12.19 22.32 -7.37
CA SER A 176 12.90 22.15 -8.64
C SER A 176 12.41 20.97 -9.48
N GLU A 177 11.73 19.99 -8.88
CA GLU A 177 11.23 18.80 -9.56
C GLU A 177 9.82 18.99 -10.16
N LEU A 178 9.09 20.07 -9.79
CA LEU A 178 7.70 20.26 -10.19
C LEU A 178 7.52 20.36 -11.70
N GLU A 179 8.45 20.99 -12.42
CA GLU A 179 8.35 21.11 -13.88
C GLU A 179 8.44 19.74 -14.55
N ALA A 180 9.39 18.90 -14.14
CA ALA A 180 9.49 17.54 -14.66
C ALA A 180 8.25 16.69 -14.34
N ILE A 181 7.60 16.93 -13.19
CA ILE A 181 6.35 16.27 -12.81
C ILE A 181 5.19 16.72 -13.71
N ARG A 182 5.10 18.02 -14.03
CA ARG A 182 4.10 18.55 -14.97
C ARG A 182 4.29 17.99 -16.39
N GLU A 183 5.54 17.92 -16.86
CA GLU A 183 5.87 17.32 -18.15
C GLU A 183 5.46 15.84 -18.18
N LEU A 184 5.75 15.09 -17.11
CA LEU A 184 5.35 13.69 -17.00
C LEU A 184 3.83 13.54 -17.03
N ALA A 185 3.08 14.42 -16.35
CA ALA A 185 1.63 14.43 -16.34
C ALA A 185 1.03 14.79 -17.70
N MET A 186 1.65 15.76 -18.42
CA MET A 186 1.23 16.18 -19.75
C MET A 186 1.42 15.07 -20.78
N ASN A 187 2.53 14.35 -20.69
CA ASN A 187 2.93 13.29 -21.61
C ASN A 187 2.48 11.88 -21.17
N TRP A 188 1.59 11.79 -20.18
CA TRP A 188 1.08 10.51 -19.75
C TRP A 188 0.28 9.81 -20.85
N THR A 189 0.69 8.59 -21.22
CA THR A 189 0.09 7.81 -22.32
C THR A 189 -0.62 6.54 -21.86
N GLY A 190 -0.79 6.36 -20.55
CA GLY A 190 -1.49 5.21 -19.98
C GLY A 190 -3.01 5.38 -19.95
N ASP A 191 -3.69 4.38 -19.40
CA ASP A 191 -5.13 4.45 -19.15
C ASP A 191 -5.49 5.69 -18.33
N ASN A 192 -6.64 6.30 -18.64
CA ASN A 192 -7.18 7.43 -17.90
C ASN A 192 -6.27 8.69 -17.89
N GLU A 193 -5.61 9.00 -19.01
CA GLU A 193 -4.72 10.18 -19.14
C GLU A 193 -5.33 11.48 -18.60
N HIS A 194 -6.64 11.68 -18.76
CA HIS A 194 -7.35 12.87 -18.30
C HIS A 194 -7.29 13.06 -16.77
N HIS A 195 -7.05 11.98 -16.01
CA HIS A 195 -6.91 12.03 -14.54
C HIS A 195 -5.62 12.71 -14.09
N TYR A 196 -4.65 12.91 -14.99
CA TYR A 196 -3.35 13.52 -14.68
C TYR A 196 -3.26 14.97 -15.16
N LYS A 197 -4.14 15.41 -16.06
CA LYS A 197 -4.09 16.77 -16.66
C LYS A 197 -4.14 17.89 -15.62
N TRP A 198 -4.85 17.69 -14.51
CA TRP A 198 -4.89 18.69 -13.44
C TRP A 198 -3.50 18.98 -12.86
N ILE A 199 -2.61 17.99 -12.78
CA ILE A 199 -1.23 18.15 -12.28
C ILE A 199 -0.43 19.03 -13.27
N ALA A 200 -0.58 18.76 -14.57
CA ALA A 200 0.11 19.50 -15.61
C ALA A 200 -0.25 21.00 -15.63
N PHE A 201 -1.48 21.34 -15.24
CA PHE A 201 -1.99 22.72 -15.25
C PHE A 201 -2.03 23.39 -13.88
N SER A 202 -1.63 22.69 -12.81
CA SER A 202 -1.60 23.27 -11.45
C SER A 202 -0.45 24.25 -11.28
N MET A 203 -0.71 25.31 -10.51
CA MET A 203 0.33 26.23 -10.06
C MET A 203 1.18 25.60 -8.96
N ASP A 204 2.34 26.18 -8.65
CA ASP A 204 3.25 25.64 -7.63
C ASP A 204 2.57 25.51 -6.26
N ASP A 205 1.77 26.50 -5.86
CA ASP A 205 1.07 26.55 -4.57
C ASP A 205 -0.10 25.54 -4.44
N GLU A 206 -0.51 24.95 -5.55
CA GLU A 206 -1.53 23.90 -5.58
C GLU A 206 -0.95 22.47 -5.45
N LEU A 207 0.37 22.32 -5.59
CA LEU A 207 1.07 21.04 -5.50
C LEU A 207 1.95 20.99 -4.25
N PRO A 208 2.06 19.83 -3.58
CA PRO A 208 2.98 19.70 -2.46
C PRO A 208 4.43 19.69 -2.95
N PHE A 209 5.27 20.52 -2.37
CA PHE A 209 6.72 20.50 -2.59
C PHE A 209 7.48 20.91 -1.33
N LEU A 210 8.76 20.52 -1.30
CA LEU A 210 9.74 20.93 -0.27
C LEU A 210 10.75 21.91 -0.89
N ASN A 211 11.32 22.76 -0.06
CA ASN A 211 12.47 23.57 -0.47
C ASN A 211 13.76 22.78 -0.27
N GLU A 212 14.66 22.85 -1.24
CA GLU A 212 16.00 22.27 -1.15
C GLU A 212 16.76 22.88 0.04
N GLY A 213 17.52 22.04 0.75
CA GLY A 213 18.27 22.46 1.93
C GLY A 213 17.41 22.72 3.18
N GLY A 214 16.10 22.46 3.12
CA GLY A 214 15.20 22.52 4.26
C GLY A 214 15.41 21.36 5.24
N HIS A 215 14.57 21.30 6.28
CA HIS A 215 14.62 20.27 7.31
C HIS A 215 14.31 18.87 6.77
N TYR A 216 13.32 18.77 5.88
CA TYR A 216 12.87 17.50 5.34
C TYR A 216 13.59 17.14 4.04
N LYS A 217 13.90 15.85 3.88
CA LYS A 217 14.35 15.28 2.61
C LYS A 217 13.13 14.88 1.78
N ASN A 218 13.23 15.00 0.45
CA ASN A 218 12.15 14.64 -0.47
C ASN A 218 11.82 13.14 -0.43
N LEU A 219 12.81 12.26 -0.22
CA LEU A 219 12.69 10.81 -0.18
C LEU A 219 13.11 10.28 1.19
N ASN A 220 12.22 9.55 1.86
CA ASN A 220 12.46 8.97 3.18
C ASN A 220 12.17 7.47 3.14
N CYS A 221 13.17 6.65 3.47
CA CYS A 221 13.10 5.19 3.49
C CYS A 221 12.98 4.72 4.95
N MET A 222 11.92 3.99 5.27
CA MET A 222 11.55 3.57 6.62
C MET A 222 11.51 2.03 6.66
N ARG A 223 12.70 1.40 6.77
CA ARG A 223 12.86 -0.06 6.77
C ARG A 223 12.72 -0.64 8.17
N PHE A 224 12.00 -1.75 8.28
CA PHE A 224 11.83 -2.49 9.54
C PHE A 224 11.70 -4.00 9.30
N GLU A 225 11.99 -4.78 10.32
CA GLU A 225 11.72 -6.22 10.34
C GLU A 225 10.23 -6.44 10.64
N VAL A 226 9.59 -7.32 9.86
CA VAL A 226 8.17 -7.66 10.06
C VAL A 226 8.10 -8.80 11.08
N PRO A 227 7.49 -8.58 12.28
CA PRO A 227 7.42 -9.59 13.31
C PRO A 227 6.63 -10.82 12.85
N ASP A 228 7.15 -12.02 13.13
CA ASP A 228 6.45 -13.27 12.81
C ASP A 228 5.10 -13.38 13.53
N ALA A 229 4.98 -12.82 14.73
CA ALA A 229 3.71 -12.76 15.45
C ALA A 229 2.64 -11.97 14.67
N ASP A 230 3.02 -10.86 14.03
CA ASP A 230 2.09 -10.05 13.24
C ASP A 230 1.73 -10.73 11.91
N LYS A 231 2.69 -11.43 11.29
CA LYS A 231 2.41 -12.28 10.12
C LYS A 231 1.39 -13.37 10.46
N ALA A 232 1.60 -14.05 11.59
CA ALA A 232 0.70 -15.11 12.06
C ALA A 232 -0.70 -14.55 12.39
N TYR A 233 -0.76 -13.42 13.10
CA TYR A 233 -2.03 -12.75 13.44
C TYR A 233 -2.81 -12.35 12.19
N LEU A 234 -2.15 -11.71 11.20
CA LEU A 234 -2.83 -11.30 9.97
C LEU A 234 -3.32 -12.52 9.19
N THR A 235 -2.51 -13.57 9.12
CA THR A 235 -2.91 -14.82 8.45
C THR A 235 -4.16 -15.43 9.11
N GLU A 236 -4.22 -15.45 10.43
CA GLU A 236 -5.40 -15.91 11.16
C GLU A 236 -6.65 -15.06 10.86
N CYS A 237 -6.49 -13.73 10.82
CA CYS A 237 -7.58 -12.83 10.44
C CYS A 237 -8.10 -13.10 9.02
N VAL A 238 -7.20 -13.27 8.05
CA VAL A 238 -7.56 -13.59 6.66
C VAL A 238 -8.27 -14.94 6.56
N LEU A 239 -7.78 -15.98 7.25
CA LEU A 239 -8.42 -17.30 7.25
C LEU A 239 -9.82 -17.25 7.87
N LYS A 240 -10.00 -16.58 9.00
CA LYS A 240 -11.33 -16.38 9.62
C LYS A 240 -12.27 -15.60 8.69
N ALA A 241 -11.78 -14.57 8.02
CA ALA A 241 -12.55 -13.81 7.05
C ALA A 241 -12.92 -14.67 5.83
N GLY A 242 -12.03 -15.56 5.38
CA GLY A 242 -12.28 -16.50 4.30
C GLY A 242 -13.45 -17.47 4.58
N VAL A 243 -13.60 -17.91 5.82
CA VAL A 243 -14.78 -18.72 6.22
C VAL A 243 -16.07 -17.93 5.99
N LEU A 244 -16.10 -16.67 6.40
CA LEU A 244 -17.27 -15.80 6.18
C LEU A 244 -17.46 -15.47 4.69
N LEU A 245 -16.39 -15.40 3.92
CA LEU A 245 -16.43 -15.17 2.49
C LEU A 245 -17.06 -16.35 1.72
N GLY A 246 -17.20 -17.52 2.36
CA GLY A 246 -17.73 -18.76 1.78
C GLY A 246 -16.65 -19.64 1.11
N GLU A 247 -15.37 -19.40 1.39
CA GLU A 247 -14.26 -20.25 0.99
C GLU A 247 -14.13 -21.41 1.95
N LEU A 248 -14.38 -22.61 1.49
CA LEU A 248 -13.99 -23.82 2.19
C LEU A 248 -12.47 -23.98 2.01
N LEU A 249 -11.74 -24.02 3.11
CA LEU A 249 -10.35 -24.48 3.10
C LEU A 249 -10.41 -25.97 2.71
N VAL A 250 -10.04 -26.30 1.48
CA VAL A 250 -9.81 -27.69 1.08
C VAL A 250 -8.51 -28.10 1.75
N PRO A 251 -8.51 -29.07 2.67
CA PRO A 251 -7.26 -29.58 3.19
C PRO A 251 -6.47 -30.14 2.01
N GLU A 252 -5.20 -29.77 1.87
CA GLU A 252 -4.30 -30.48 0.97
C GLU A 252 -4.33 -31.96 1.37
N VAL A 253 -4.85 -32.80 0.48
CA VAL A 253 -4.68 -34.23 0.59
C VAL A 253 -3.19 -34.49 0.32
N VAL A 254 -2.42 -34.64 1.39
CA VAL A 254 -1.06 -35.17 1.29
C VAL A 254 -1.21 -36.59 0.80
N GLU A 255 -1.05 -36.81 -0.50
CA GLU A 255 -0.88 -38.14 -1.06
C GLU A 255 0.46 -38.68 -0.53
N ASN A 256 0.35 -39.71 0.33
CA ASN A 256 1.49 -40.50 0.83
C ASN A 256 2.06 -41.41 -0.30
#